data_9249da9ecd3d8f783903cdbfae881a16
#
_entry.id   9249da9ecd3d8f783903cdbfae881a16
#
_cell.length_a   1.000
_cell.length_b   1.000
_cell.length_c   1.000
_cell.angle_alpha   90.00
_cell.angle_beta   90.00
_cell.angle_gamma   90.00
#
_symmetry.space_group_name_H-M   'P 1'
#
loop_
_entity.id
_entity.type
_entity.pdbx_description
1 polymer ?
#
loop_
_entity_poly.entity_id
_entity_poly.type
_entity_poly.pdbx_seq_one_letter_code
_entity_poly.pdbx_strand_id
1 'polypeptide(L)'
;IHQVSKEDPELVEQIAEHGVRFTHHSSIAPTGTISLSLANNASNGIEPSFAHHYSRNVIREGRKTKEKIDVFSFELLAYRQLINTKAMPYSDVEGEQLPGYFITAEDVTPKQHVDIQAAAQKWIDSSISKTANVPTDFPYEEFKDIYMYAYDQGLKGCTTFRFNPEAFQGVLVKEKDLEKTTYQFTLEDGTVLELKGNEEVEYDGEIHSAANLFDAIKEGYY
;
A
#
# COMPACT_ATOMS: atom_id res chain seq x y z
N ILE A 1 2.28 -18.52 -24.73
CA ILE A 1 2.42 -19.76 -25.51
C ILE A 1 3.55 -20.65 -24.99
N HIS A 2 4.78 -20.17 -24.83
CA HIS A 2 5.92 -21.01 -24.39
C HIS A 2 5.71 -21.77 -23.07
N GLN A 3 5.06 -21.16 -22.07
CA GLN A 3 4.74 -21.87 -20.82
C GLN A 3 3.56 -22.83 -21.03
N VAL A 4 2.52 -22.38 -21.75
CA VAL A 4 1.35 -23.21 -22.03
C VAL A 4 1.74 -24.46 -22.81
N SER A 5 2.69 -24.38 -23.75
CA SER A 5 3.13 -25.57 -24.51
C SER A 5 3.79 -26.65 -23.66
N LYS A 6 4.24 -26.35 -22.45
CA LYS A 6 4.80 -27.34 -21.51
C LYS A 6 3.71 -28.06 -20.72
N GLU A 7 2.61 -27.35 -20.45
CA GLU A 7 1.51 -27.84 -19.62
C GLU A 7 0.38 -28.46 -20.46
N ASP A 8 0.12 -27.84 -21.62
CA ASP A 8 -0.94 -28.26 -22.55
C ASP A 8 -0.47 -28.07 -24.02
N PRO A 9 0.29 -29.04 -24.54
CA PRO A 9 0.77 -28.98 -25.92
C PRO A 9 -0.37 -29.09 -26.93
N GLU A 10 -1.44 -29.82 -26.64
CA GLU A 10 -2.59 -29.99 -27.54
C GLU A 10 -3.31 -28.65 -27.79
N LEU A 11 -3.49 -27.84 -26.75
CA LEU A 11 -4.04 -26.50 -26.89
C LEU A 11 -3.18 -25.63 -27.83
N VAL A 12 -1.86 -25.76 -27.73
CA VAL A 12 -0.95 -24.98 -28.61
C VAL A 12 -1.06 -25.43 -30.07
N GLU A 13 -1.25 -26.72 -30.34
CA GLU A 13 -1.51 -27.24 -31.69
C GLU A 13 -2.84 -26.71 -32.23
N GLN A 14 -3.91 -26.71 -31.43
CA GLN A 14 -5.20 -26.13 -31.82
C GLN A 14 -5.09 -24.62 -32.12
N ILE A 15 -4.33 -23.88 -31.33
CA ILE A 15 -4.05 -22.45 -31.55
C ILE A 15 -3.28 -22.25 -32.86
N ALA A 16 -2.32 -23.11 -33.17
CA ALA A 16 -1.55 -23.04 -34.42
C ALA A 16 -2.41 -23.36 -35.65
N GLU A 17 -3.37 -24.27 -35.55
CA GLU A 17 -4.26 -24.66 -36.64
C GLU A 17 -5.40 -23.65 -36.85
N HIS A 18 -6.04 -23.20 -35.78
CA HIS A 18 -7.27 -22.39 -35.85
C HIS A 18 -7.05 -20.91 -35.56
N GLY A 19 -5.90 -20.55 -35.02
CA GLY A 19 -5.60 -19.19 -34.54
C GLY A 19 -6.30 -18.84 -33.24
N VAL A 20 -6.18 -17.59 -32.84
CA VAL A 20 -6.87 -17.01 -31.69
C VAL A 20 -7.53 -15.69 -32.07
N ARG A 21 -8.66 -15.40 -31.44
CA ARG A 21 -9.36 -14.14 -31.71
C ARG A 21 -8.66 -12.94 -31.13
N PHE A 22 -8.03 -13.10 -29.95
CA PHE A 22 -7.35 -12.06 -29.22
C PHE A 22 -5.88 -12.42 -29.00
N THR A 23 -5.01 -11.44 -29.04
CA THR A 23 -3.57 -11.61 -28.80
C THR A 23 -3.17 -11.38 -27.33
N HIS A 24 -4.07 -10.75 -26.55
CA HIS A 24 -3.87 -10.43 -25.15
C HIS A 24 -5.07 -10.92 -24.35
N HIS A 25 -4.86 -11.83 -23.43
CA HIS A 25 -5.92 -12.53 -22.68
C HIS A 25 -5.91 -12.20 -21.20
N SER A 26 -4.76 -11.83 -20.64
CA SER A 26 -4.60 -11.68 -19.20
C SER A 26 -3.69 -10.50 -18.83
N SER A 27 -4.02 -9.87 -17.71
CA SER A 27 -3.23 -8.86 -17.03
C SER A 27 -3.52 -8.90 -15.54
N ILE A 28 -2.64 -8.35 -14.72
CA ILE A 28 -2.90 -8.14 -13.29
C ILE A 28 -2.94 -6.66 -13.02
N ALA A 29 -4.14 -6.18 -12.63
CA ALA A 29 -4.38 -4.80 -12.24
C ALA A 29 -4.04 -4.58 -10.74
N PRO A 30 -3.82 -3.31 -10.30
CA PRO A 30 -3.53 -3.02 -8.89
C PRO A 30 -4.70 -3.31 -7.95
N THR A 31 -5.93 -3.23 -8.42
CA THR A 31 -7.20 -3.54 -7.72
C THR A 31 -7.45 -2.80 -6.40
N GLY A 32 -6.72 -1.69 -6.12
CA GLY A 32 -6.81 -0.95 -4.87
C GLY A 32 -8.21 -0.43 -4.57
N THR A 33 -8.83 0.28 -5.51
CA THR A 33 -10.18 0.85 -5.33
C THR A 33 -11.23 -0.25 -5.18
N ILE A 34 -11.12 -1.34 -5.93
CA ILE A 34 -12.08 -2.45 -5.86
C ILE A 34 -11.98 -3.14 -4.50
N SER A 35 -10.78 -3.39 -3.99
CA SER A 35 -10.60 -4.01 -2.67
C SER A 35 -11.24 -3.18 -1.55
N LEU A 36 -11.10 -1.86 -1.61
CA LEU A 36 -11.68 -0.95 -0.62
C LEU A 36 -13.20 -0.87 -0.73
N SER A 37 -13.73 -0.79 -1.96
CA SER A 37 -15.19 -0.64 -2.18
C SER A 37 -15.99 -1.90 -1.85
N LEU A 38 -15.36 -3.07 -1.89
CA LEU A 38 -15.97 -4.36 -1.52
C LEU A 38 -15.70 -4.77 -0.07
N ALA A 39 -15.21 -3.83 0.76
CA ALA A 39 -14.81 -4.07 2.14
C ALA A 39 -13.77 -5.20 2.32
N ASN A 40 -13.04 -5.51 1.26
CA ASN A 40 -11.95 -6.47 1.29
C ASN A 40 -10.61 -5.74 1.22
N ASN A 41 -10.04 -5.43 2.36
CA ASN A 41 -8.75 -4.76 2.47
C ASN A 41 -7.56 -5.74 2.52
N ALA A 42 -7.77 -7.00 2.17
CA ALA A 42 -6.78 -8.05 2.36
C ALA A 42 -5.60 -7.94 1.40
N SER A 43 -5.87 -7.74 0.11
CA SER A 43 -4.81 -7.59 -0.89
C SER A 43 -5.31 -6.83 -2.13
N ASN A 44 -4.35 -6.37 -2.93
CA ASN A 44 -4.58 -5.68 -4.18
C ASN A 44 -3.88 -6.47 -5.30
N GLY A 45 -4.61 -7.33 -6.01
CA GLY A 45 -4.02 -8.19 -7.03
C GLY A 45 -2.99 -9.16 -6.39
N ILE A 46 -1.71 -9.05 -6.78
CA ILE A 46 -0.60 -9.81 -6.17
C ILE A 46 0.19 -9.00 -5.13
N GLU A 47 -0.33 -7.83 -4.75
CA GLU A 47 0.30 -7.03 -3.70
C GLU A 47 0.03 -7.65 -2.32
N PRO A 48 1.01 -7.71 -1.42
CA PRO A 48 0.72 -7.96 -0.02
C PRO A 48 -0.09 -6.81 0.58
N SER A 49 -0.75 -7.05 1.69
CA SER A 49 -1.47 -5.99 2.41
C SER A 49 -0.53 -4.83 2.74
N PHE A 50 -0.99 -3.60 2.51
CA PHE A 50 -0.23 -2.40 2.86
C PHE A 50 0.05 -2.35 4.37
N ALA A 51 -1.00 -2.57 5.16
CA ALA A 51 -0.94 -2.74 6.60
C ALA A 51 -2.18 -3.52 7.05
N HIS A 52 -2.07 -4.26 8.14
CA HIS A 52 -3.23 -4.95 8.72
C HIS A 52 -4.14 -4.02 9.53
N HIS A 53 -3.59 -2.92 10.03
CA HIS A 53 -4.32 -1.80 10.64
C HIS A 53 -3.69 -0.48 10.21
N TYR A 54 -4.51 0.46 9.77
CA TYR A 54 -4.08 1.81 9.43
C TYR A 54 -5.25 2.79 9.57
N SER A 55 -4.95 4.07 9.66
CA SER A 55 -5.96 5.12 9.66
C SER A 55 -6.16 5.71 8.26
N ARG A 56 -7.39 6.03 7.93
CA ARG A 56 -7.75 6.69 6.68
C ARG A 56 -8.46 8.00 7.00
N ASN A 57 -7.99 9.07 6.39
CA ASN A 57 -8.62 10.37 6.48
C ASN A 57 -9.74 10.48 5.43
N VAL A 58 -10.96 10.70 5.87
CA VAL A 58 -12.15 10.77 5.02
C VAL A 58 -12.88 12.08 5.28
N ILE A 59 -13.21 12.82 4.21
CA ILE A 59 -14.08 13.98 4.29
C ILE A 59 -15.50 13.50 4.10
N ARG A 60 -16.38 13.74 5.08
CA ARG A 60 -17.80 13.45 4.96
C ARG A 60 -18.52 14.62 4.29
N GLU A 61 -19.58 14.31 3.55
CA GLU A 61 -20.41 15.32 2.92
C GLU A 61 -20.94 16.32 3.96
N GLY A 62 -20.75 17.62 3.70
CA GLY A 62 -21.14 18.71 4.59
C GLY A 62 -20.14 19.07 5.71
N ARG A 63 -18.99 18.41 5.78
CA ARG A 63 -17.90 18.79 6.70
C ARG A 63 -16.68 19.30 5.92
N LYS A 64 -15.94 20.24 6.53
CA LYS A 64 -14.68 20.76 5.99
C LYS A 64 -13.48 19.92 6.46
N THR A 65 -13.65 19.21 7.57
CA THR A 65 -12.58 18.48 8.26
C THR A 65 -12.52 17.03 7.84
N LYS A 66 -11.30 16.47 7.82
CA LYS A 66 -11.05 15.06 7.61
C LYS A 66 -11.32 14.29 8.91
N GLU A 67 -12.17 13.28 8.85
CA GLU A 67 -12.39 12.34 9.96
C GLU A 67 -11.41 11.18 9.82
N LYS A 68 -10.71 10.84 10.92
CA LYS A 68 -9.83 9.66 11.00
C LYS A 68 -10.68 8.42 11.20
N ILE A 69 -10.61 7.48 10.27
CA ILE A 69 -11.30 6.20 10.32
C ILE A 69 -10.27 5.07 10.38
N ASP A 70 -10.38 4.21 11.38
CA ASP A 70 -9.55 3.02 11.47
C ASP A 70 -10.01 1.96 10.48
N VAL A 71 -9.03 1.43 9.73
CA VAL A 71 -9.25 0.38 8.74
C VAL A 71 -8.45 -0.84 9.13
N PHE A 72 -9.12 -1.97 9.17
CA PHE A 72 -8.52 -3.27 9.45
C PHE A 72 -8.55 -4.15 8.22
N SER A 73 -7.50 -4.92 8.00
CA SER A 73 -7.53 -5.95 6.95
C SER A 73 -8.55 -7.03 7.30
N PHE A 74 -9.10 -7.67 6.28
CA PHE A 74 -10.07 -8.76 6.46
C PHE A 74 -9.47 -9.89 7.30
N GLU A 75 -8.22 -10.25 7.06
CA GLU A 75 -7.51 -11.29 7.80
C GLU A 75 -7.37 -10.95 9.28
N LEU A 76 -7.06 -9.69 9.60
CA LEU A 76 -6.98 -9.26 10.99
C LEU A 76 -8.35 -9.29 11.66
N LEU A 77 -9.41 -8.83 10.98
CA LEU A 77 -10.77 -8.92 11.52
C LEU A 77 -11.18 -10.37 11.78
N ALA A 78 -10.92 -11.26 10.83
CA ALA A 78 -11.21 -12.67 10.99
C ALA A 78 -10.41 -13.31 12.14
N TYR A 79 -9.12 -12.98 12.24
CA TYR A 79 -8.27 -13.47 13.33
C TYR A 79 -8.76 -12.97 14.69
N ARG A 80 -9.10 -11.69 14.79
CA ARG A 80 -9.64 -11.11 16.03
C ARG A 80 -10.97 -11.73 16.42
N GLN A 81 -11.84 -12.01 15.46
CA GLN A 81 -13.14 -12.60 15.74
C GLN A 81 -13.06 -14.09 16.14
N LEU A 82 -12.15 -14.84 15.52
CA LEU A 82 -12.14 -16.31 15.64
C LEU A 82 -11.11 -16.82 16.64
N ILE A 83 -10.02 -16.08 16.87
CA ILE A 83 -8.85 -16.58 17.61
C ILE A 83 -8.47 -15.66 18.79
N ASN A 84 -8.22 -14.38 18.53
CA ASN A 84 -7.75 -13.46 19.57
C ASN A 84 -8.33 -12.06 19.38
N THR A 85 -9.35 -11.73 20.14
CA THR A 85 -10.08 -10.44 20.06
C THR A 85 -9.22 -9.21 20.35
N LYS A 86 -8.09 -9.38 21.02
CA LYS A 86 -7.18 -8.30 21.42
C LYS A 86 -6.01 -8.12 20.44
N ALA A 87 -5.83 -9.04 19.50
CA ALA A 87 -4.68 -9.02 18.59
C ALA A 87 -4.60 -7.71 17.82
N MET A 88 -3.42 -7.09 17.83
CA MET A 88 -3.12 -5.87 17.09
C MET A 88 -1.73 -5.94 16.44
N PRO A 89 -1.54 -5.35 15.25
CA PRO A 89 -0.20 -5.17 14.68
C PRO A 89 0.66 -4.32 15.63
N TYR A 90 1.92 -4.70 15.75
CA TYR A 90 2.92 -3.95 16.54
C TYR A 90 2.60 -3.80 18.03
N SER A 91 1.72 -4.64 18.61
CA SER A 91 1.46 -4.62 20.04
C SER A 91 2.69 -5.11 20.81
N ASP A 92 3.11 -4.34 21.81
CA ASP A 92 4.17 -4.72 22.76
C ASP A 92 3.62 -5.54 23.94
N VAL A 93 2.30 -5.73 23.98
CA VAL A 93 1.62 -6.48 25.06
C VAL A 93 1.66 -7.97 24.76
N GLU A 94 2.15 -8.75 25.71
CA GLU A 94 2.19 -10.20 25.59
C GLU A 94 0.78 -10.77 25.39
N GLY A 95 0.63 -11.63 24.39
CA GLY A 95 -0.65 -12.25 24.02
C GLY A 95 -1.56 -11.38 23.13
N GLU A 96 -1.19 -10.15 22.80
CA GLU A 96 -1.89 -9.29 21.84
C GLU A 96 -1.16 -9.21 20.50
N GLN A 97 0.01 -9.79 20.39
CA GLN A 97 0.84 -9.78 19.18
C GLN A 97 0.22 -10.64 18.07
N LEU A 98 0.42 -10.23 16.83
CA LEU A 98 0.07 -11.03 15.68
C LEU A 98 1.11 -12.11 15.41
N PRO A 99 0.69 -13.30 14.97
CA PRO A 99 1.61 -14.32 14.48
C PRO A 99 2.46 -13.84 13.30
N GLY A 100 3.68 -14.37 13.17
CA GLY A 100 4.64 -13.97 12.16
C GLY A 100 4.22 -14.21 10.69
N TYR A 101 3.08 -14.85 10.45
CA TYR A 101 2.53 -14.99 9.09
C TYR A 101 1.64 -13.80 8.67
N PHE A 102 1.36 -12.85 9.57
CA PHE A 102 0.76 -11.58 9.18
C PHE A 102 1.84 -10.66 8.60
N ILE A 103 2.04 -10.76 7.31
CA ILE A 103 3.07 -10.05 6.56
C ILE A 103 2.44 -8.87 5.82
N THR A 104 3.09 -7.71 5.89
CA THR A 104 2.72 -6.50 5.14
C THR A 104 3.68 -6.26 3.98
N ALA A 105 3.37 -5.28 3.14
CA ALA A 105 4.23 -4.89 2.01
C ALA A 105 5.62 -4.39 2.45
N GLU A 106 5.76 -3.92 3.68
CA GLU A 106 7.05 -3.45 4.22
C GLU A 106 7.92 -4.59 4.77
N ASP A 107 7.31 -5.72 5.12
CA ASP A 107 8.05 -6.90 5.59
C ASP A 107 8.69 -7.68 4.44
N VAL A 108 8.30 -7.35 3.20
CA VAL A 108 8.78 -7.98 1.97
C VAL A 108 9.90 -7.13 1.36
N THR A 109 11.05 -7.74 1.09
CA THR A 109 12.17 -7.02 0.47
C THR A 109 11.85 -6.61 -0.98
N PRO A 110 12.46 -5.52 -1.51
CA PRO A 110 12.28 -5.11 -2.90
C PRO A 110 12.54 -6.24 -3.91
N LYS A 111 13.54 -7.07 -3.64
CA LYS A 111 13.85 -8.23 -4.48
C LYS A 111 12.72 -9.26 -4.48
N GLN A 112 12.15 -9.59 -3.31
CA GLN A 112 11.04 -10.53 -3.20
C GLN A 112 9.78 -10.00 -3.91
N HIS A 113 9.54 -8.68 -3.90
CA HIS A 113 8.47 -8.07 -4.68
C HIS A 113 8.66 -8.31 -6.19
N VAL A 114 9.89 -8.21 -6.70
CA VAL A 114 10.21 -8.51 -8.09
C VAL A 114 10.07 -10.01 -8.38
N ASP A 115 10.55 -10.88 -7.49
CA ASP A 115 10.54 -12.32 -7.68
C ASP A 115 9.10 -12.88 -7.83
N ILE A 116 8.14 -12.44 -7.02
CA ILE A 116 6.75 -12.87 -7.15
C ILE A 116 6.11 -12.38 -8.45
N GLN A 117 6.41 -11.14 -8.84
CA GLN A 117 5.95 -10.59 -10.12
C GLN A 117 6.55 -11.36 -11.29
N ALA A 118 7.83 -11.72 -11.25
CA ALA A 118 8.50 -12.50 -12.29
C ALA A 118 7.92 -13.91 -12.41
N ALA A 119 7.59 -14.53 -11.28
CA ALA A 119 6.94 -15.84 -11.28
C ALA A 119 5.57 -15.78 -11.98
N ALA A 120 4.77 -14.75 -11.71
CA ALA A 120 3.46 -14.54 -12.32
C ALA A 120 3.57 -14.14 -13.81
N GLN A 121 4.57 -13.32 -14.19
CA GLN A 121 4.72 -12.79 -15.56
C GLN A 121 4.89 -13.89 -16.61
N LYS A 122 5.36 -15.06 -16.23
CA LYS A 122 5.48 -16.22 -17.14
C LYS A 122 4.14 -16.69 -17.70
N TRP A 123 3.06 -16.39 -16.99
CA TRP A 123 1.69 -16.84 -17.27
C TRP A 123 0.77 -15.70 -17.75
N ILE A 124 1.23 -14.47 -17.70
CA ILE A 124 0.45 -13.27 -18.01
C ILE A 124 0.93 -12.68 -19.33
N ASP A 125 0.01 -12.54 -20.30
CA ASP A 125 0.31 -12.02 -21.64
C ASP A 125 0.68 -10.55 -21.63
N SER A 126 -0.07 -9.76 -20.88
CA SER A 126 0.13 -8.31 -20.76
C SER A 126 1.01 -7.99 -19.57
N SER A 127 0.98 -6.76 -19.12
CA SER A 127 1.76 -6.33 -17.96
C SER A 127 1.08 -6.64 -16.64
N ILE A 128 1.88 -6.67 -15.60
CA ILE A 128 1.46 -6.78 -14.21
C ILE A 128 1.75 -5.45 -13.54
N SER A 129 0.73 -4.83 -12.93
CA SER A 129 0.90 -3.66 -12.11
C SER A 129 1.17 -4.08 -10.67
N LYS A 130 2.44 -4.02 -10.30
CA LYS A 130 2.89 -4.35 -8.95
C LYS A 130 3.93 -3.36 -8.48
N THR A 131 3.83 -3.00 -7.21
CA THR A 131 4.77 -2.10 -6.53
C THR A 131 5.82 -2.89 -5.76
N ALA A 132 7.07 -2.48 -5.89
CA ALA A 132 8.15 -2.87 -5.00
C ALA A 132 8.32 -1.77 -3.94
N ASN A 133 7.95 -2.07 -2.70
CA ASN A 133 8.13 -1.14 -1.59
C ASN A 133 9.60 -1.03 -1.22
N VAL A 134 10.05 0.19 -0.99
CA VAL A 134 11.45 0.52 -0.71
C VAL A 134 11.52 1.30 0.60
N PRO A 135 12.33 0.87 1.58
CA PRO A 135 12.54 1.62 2.82
C PRO A 135 13.02 3.07 2.57
N THR A 136 12.72 3.97 3.50
CA THR A 136 13.11 5.39 3.40
C THR A 136 14.62 5.60 3.36
N ASP A 137 15.36 4.76 4.05
CA ASP A 137 16.83 4.78 4.17
C ASP A 137 17.53 3.87 3.16
N PHE A 138 16.78 3.31 2.18
CA PHE A 138 17.33 2.38 1.20
C PHE A 138 18.40 3.05 0.34
N PRO A 139 19.61 2.46 0.20
CA PRO A 139 20.72 3.06 -0.54
C PRO A 139 20.37 3.27 -2.03
N TYR A 140 20.78 4.42 -2.57
CA TYR A 140 20.49 4.77 -3.96
C TYR A 140 21.06 3.78 -4.97
N GLU A 141 22.26 3.24 -4.72
CA GLU A 141 22.88 2.27 -5.61
C GLU A 141 22.07 0.97 -5.69
N GLU A 142 21.62 0.46 -4.54
CA GLU A 142 20.72 -0.71 -4.48
C GLU A 142 19.35 -0.43 -5.09
N PHE A 143 18.86 0.82 -4.98
CA PHE A 143 17.61 1.25 -5.62
C PHE A 143 17.67 1.15 -7.15
N LYS A 144 18.78 1.56 -7.77
CA LYS A 144 18.97 1.43 -9.22
C LYS A 144 18.94 -0.03 -9.67
N ASP A 145 19.51 -0.90 -8.86
CA ASP A 145 19.64 -2.33 -9.17
C ASP A 145 18.27 -3.04 -9.19
N ILE A 146 17.24 -2.50 -8.51
CA ILE A 146 15.88 -3.07 -8.55
C ILE A 146 15.36 -3.11 -9.99
N TYR A 147 15.51 -2.03 -10.76
CA TYR A 147 15.02 -1.97 -12.13
C TYR A 147 15.81 -2.87 -13.08
N MET A 148 17.13 -2.93 -12.90
CA MET A 148 17.96 -3.85 -13.68
C MET A 148 17.61 -5.30 -13.34
N TYR A 149 17.43 -5.60 -12.08
CA TYR A 149 17.00 -6.94 -11.66
C TYR A 149 15.64 -7.31 -12.23
N ALA A 150 14.66 -6.38 -12.21
CA ALA A 150 13.36 -6.60 -12.80
C ALA A 150 13.43 -6.89 -14.32
N TYR A 151 14.27 -6.14 -15.03
CA TYR A 151 14.52 -6.36 -16.46
C TYR A 151 15.14 -7.73 -16.72
N ASP A 152 16.16 -8.12 -15.97
CA ASP A 152 16.84 -9.42 -16.10
C ASP A 152 15.92 -10.60 -15.78
N GLN A 153 14.91 -10.39 -14.91
CA GLN A 153 13.87 -11.37 -14.62
C GLN A 153 12.75 -11.42 -15.70
N GLY A 154 12.86 -10.62 -16.76
CA GLY A 154 11.91 -10.60 -17.88
C GLY A 154 10.59 -9.89 -17.59
N LEU A 155 10.56 -8.98 -16.64
CA LEU A 155 9.38 -8.18 -16.36
C LEU A 155 9.13 -7.14 -17.45
N LYS A 156 7.86 -6.87 -17.73
CA LYS A 156 7.41 -5.85 -18.69
C LYS A 156 7.30 -4.46 -18.09
N GLY A 157 7.32 -4.37 -16.77
CA GLY A 157 7.29 -3.11 -16.03
C GLY A 157 7.56 -3.37 -14.55
N CYS A 158 8.04 -2.34 -13.86
CA CYS A 158 8.28 -2.34 -12.44
C CYS A 158 7.97 -0.96 -11.88
N THR A 159 7.27 -0.89 -10.78
CA THR A 159 6.97 0.35 -10.06
C THR A 159 7.58 0.26 -8.67
N THR A 160 8.21 1.32 -8.21
CA THR A 160 8.71 1.40 -6.85
C THR A 160 7.92 2.43 -6.06
N PHE A 161 7.73 2.17 -4.79
CA PHE A 161 7.16 3.12 -3.85
C PHE A 161 8.11 3.29 -2.66
N ARG A 162 8.50 4.53 -2.41
CA ARG A 162 9.27 4.93 -1.24
C ARG A 162 8.44 5.94 -0.46
N PHE A 163 8.18 5.62 0.81
CA PHE A 163 7.51 6.57 1.68
C PHE A 163 8.38 7.83 1.84
N ASN A 164 7.79 9.00 1.60
CA ASN A 164 8.44 10.29 1.85
C ASN A 164 7.60 11.07 2.86
N PRO A 165 8.03 11.14 4.13
CA PRO A 165 7.26 11.83 5.17
C PRO A 165 7.09 13.34 4.89
N GLU A 166 8.02 13.96 4.13
CA GLU A 166 7.95 15.40 3.81
C GLU A 166 6.97 15.72 2.67
N ALA A 167 6.78 14.77 1.75
CA ALA A 167 5.93 14.97 0.57
C ALA A 167 4.63 14.15 0.61
N PHE A 168 4.49 13.24 1.58
CA PHE A 168 3.37 12.33 1.63
C PHE A 168 2.14 13.00 2.24
N GLN A 169 1.15 13.20 1.40
CA GLN A 169 -0.18 13.68 1.74
C GLN A 169 -1.22 12.62 1.34
N GLY A 170 -0.92 11.38 1.62
CA GLY A 170 -1.72 10.24 1.21
C GLY A 170 -2.94 10.01 2.10
N VAL A 171 -3.91 9.32 1.52
CA VAL A 171 -5.13 8.86 2.19
C VAL A 171 -4.82 7.77 3.23
N LEU A 172 -3.67 7.11 3.11
CA LEU A 172 -3.26 5.97 3.94
C LEU A 172 -2.08 6.39 4.82
N VAL A 173 -2.29 6.48 6.12
CA VAL A 173 -1.26 6.89 7.09
C VAL A 173 -1.18 5.85 8.21
N LYS A 174 0.03 5.39 8.50
CA LYS A 174 0.29 4.55 9.68
C LYS A 174 0.51 5.43 10.89
N GLU A 175 -0.06 5.04 12.03
CA GLU A 175 0.08 5.80 13.27
C GLU A 175 1.55 6.00 13.70
N LYS A 176 2.36 4.97 13.51
CA LYS A 176 3.81 5.01 13.77
C LYS A 176 4.56 6.04 12.91
N ASP A 177 4.05 6.34 11.72
CA ASP A 177 4.65 7.34 10.83
C ASP A 177 4.24 8.76 11.26
N LEU A 178 3.01 8.94 11.77
CA LEU A 178 2.55 10.21 12.37
C LEU A 178 3.37 10.61 13.60
N GLU A 179 3.69 9.66 14.48
CA GLU A 179 4.52 9.90 15.65
C GLU A 179 5.94 10.38 15.32
N LYS A 180 6.46 9.97 14.16
CA LYS A 180 7.81 10.32 13.71
C LYS A 180 7.86 11.60 12.89
N THR A 181 6.75 11.99 12.26
CA THR A 181 6.67 13.15 11.40
C THR A 181 6.35 14.40 12.21
N THR A 182 7.14 15.46 12.05
CA THR A 182 6.92 16.77 12.68
C THR A 182 6.39 17.76 11.65
N TYR A 183 5.31 18.44 11.98
CA TYR A 183 4.71 19.50 11.17
C TYR A 183 4.98 20.87 11.80
N GLN A 184 5.26 21.87 10.97
CA GLN A 184 5.48 23.24 11.40
C GLN A 184 4.31 24.10 10.95
N PHE A 185 3.75 24.85 11.89
CA PHE A 185 2.69 25.82 11.64
C PHE A 185 3.23 27.22 12.01
N THR A 186 3.10 28.17 11.10
CA THR A 186 3.42 29.57 11.40
C THR A 186 2.13 30.29 11.78
N LEU A 187 2.05 30.74 13.02
CA LEU A 187 0.91 31.48 13.54
C LEU A 187 0.90 32.93 13.01
N GLU A 188 -0.22 33.64 13.14
CA GLU A 188 -0.37 35.02 12.68
C GLU A 188 0.62 36.00 13.32
N ASP A 189 1.07 35.73 14.53
CA ASP A 189 2.07 36.53 15.26
C ASP A 189 3.51 36.19 14.85
N GLY A 190 3.71 35.27 13.88
CA GLY A 190 5.02 34.83 13.41
C GLY A 190 5.67 33.74 14.27
N THR A 191 5.00 33.26 15.31
CA THR A 191 5.46 32.12 16.12
C THR A 191 5.39 30.83 15.31
N VAL A 192 6.43 30.02 15.36
CA VAL A 192 6.46 28.69 14.73
C VAL A 192 6.13 27.63 15.79
N LEU A 193 5.05 26.90 15.54
CA LEU A 193 4.62 25.77 16.36
C LEU A 193 5.02 24.47 15.67
N GLU A 194 5.73 23.62 16.38
CA GLU A 194 6.13 22.29 15.90
C GLU A 194 5.31 21.21 16.63
N LEU A 195 4.60 20.37 15.88
CA LEU A 195 3.75 19.31 16.41
C LEU A 195 4.05 18.00 15.69
N LYS A 196 3.96 16.89 16.43
CA LYS A 196 3.94 15.56 15.82
C LYS A 196 2.62 15.34 15.08
N GLY A 197 2.65 14.54 14.02
CA GLY A 197 1.46 14.34 13.18
C GLY A 197 0.24 13.81 13.90
N ASN A 198 0.41 13.10 15.01
CA ASN A 198 -0.65 12.58 15.85
C ASN A 198 -1.05 13.52 17.02
N GLU A 199 -0.32 14.60 17.27
CA GLU A 199 -0.69 15.58 18.30
C GLU A 199 -1.94 16.34 17.91
N GLU A 200 -2.79 16.59 18.90
CA GLU A 200 -4.03 17.32 18.72
C GLU A 200 -3.79 18.83 18.80
N VAL A 201 -4.45 19.57 17.93
CA VAL A 201 -4.42 21.03 17.88
C VAL A 201 -5.84 21.56 17.66
N GLU A 202 -6.22 22.58 18.41
CA GLU A 202 -7.47 23.30 18.22
C GLU A 202 -7.28 24.39 17.16
N TYR A 203 -8.12 24.38 16.13
CA TYR A 203 -8.13 25.40 15.08
C TYR A 203 -9.56 25.63 14.59
N ASP A 204 -9.97 26.90 14.48
CA ASP A 204 -11.32 27.33 14.06
C ASP A 204 -12.47 26.66 14.88
N GLY A 205 -12.20 26.40 16.18
CA GLY A 205 -13.17 25.77 17.09
C GLY A 205 -13.34 24.27 16.94
N GLU A 206 -12.49 23.61 16.16
CA GLU A 206 -12.46 22.16 15.99
C GLU A 206 -11.10 21.59 16.41
N ILE A 207 -11.09 20.33 16.89
CA ILE A 207 -9.87 19.62 17.26
C ILE A 207 -9.43 18.74 16.09
N HIS A 208 -8.19 18.92 15.68
CA HIS A 208 -7.56 18.19 14.58
C HIS A 208 -6.28 17.49 15.05
N SER A 209 -5.88 16.41 14.39
CA SER A 209 -4.46 16.03 14.45
C SER A 209 -3.64 17.02 13.60
N ALA A 210 -2.39 17.28 14.01
CA ALA A 210 -1.50 18.18 13.28
C ALA A 210 -1.36 17.80 11.80
N ALA A 211 -1.27 16.52 11.49
CA ALA A 211 -1.23 16.03 10.11
C ALA A 211 -2.49 16.43 9.32
N ASN A 212 -3.67 16.23 9.91
CA ASN A 212 -4.94 16.54 9.24
C ASN A 212 -5.13 18.05 9.03
N LEU A 213 -4.76 18.86 10.02
CA LEU A 213 -4.82 20.31 9.89
C LEU A 213 -3.88 20.81 8.80
N PHE A 214 -2.63 20.31 8.77
CA PHE A 214 -1.65 20.67 7.75
C PHE A 214 -2.17 20.36 6.33
N ASP A 215 -2.72 19.18 6.13
CA ASP A 215 -3.31 18.80 4.85
C ASP A 215 -4.51 19.68 4.48
N ALA A 216 -5.41 19.97 5.44
CA ALA A 216 -6.58 20.79 5.21
C ALA A 216 -6.21 22.23 4.80
N ILE A 217 -5.24 22.84 5.47
CA ILE A 217 -4.73 24.17 5.12
C ILE A 217 -4.11 24.17 3.71
N LYS A 218 -3.31 23.14 3.41
CA LYS A 218 -2.62 23.03 2.10
C LYS A 218 -3.57 22.77 0.95
N GLU A 219 -4.65 22.04 1.18
CA GLU A 219 -5.71 21.79 0.19
C GLU A 219 -6.72 22.97 0.07
N GLY A 220 -6.55 24.02 0.89
CA GLY A 220 -7.37 25.22 0.82
C GLY A 220 -8.77 25.09 1.44
N TYR A 221 -8.92 24.21 2.42
CA TYR A 221 -10.17 24.07 3.19
C TYR A 221 -10.32 25.14 4.29
N TYR A 222 -9.21 25.81 4.65
CA TYR A 222 -9.12 26.92 5.58
C TYR A 222 -8.42 28.11 4.93
#